data_3b5d3ada31fb55c91a35acd787982ec1
#
_entry.id   3b5d3ada31fb55c91a35acd787982ec1
#
_cell.length_a   1.000
_cell.length_b   1.000
_cell.length_c   1.000
_cell.angle_alpha   90.00
_cell.angle_beta   90.00
_cell.angle_gamma   90.00
#
_symmetry.space_group_name_H-M   'P 1'
#
loop_
_entity.id
_entity.type
_entity.pdbx_description
1 polymer ?
#
loop_
_entity_poly.entity_id
_entity_poly.type
_entity_poly.pdbx_seq_one_letter_code
_entity_poly.pdbx_strand_id
1 'polypeptide(L)'
;MNTFGDNLVQSLREALAHAKGEGPAIVHPDVSPREVREAINLTQAQMAPLVGMSLSGYRKWEQGARSVSGPAAALLQVIRKEPDAVRRALL
;
A
#
# COMPACT_ATOMS: atom_id res chain seq x y z
N MET A 1 12.92 10.30 17.60
CA MET A 1 13.32 10.90 16.32
C MET A 1 12.43 10.38 15.22
N ASN A 2 11.85 11.29 14.43
CA ASN A 2 11.01 10.89 13.32
C ASN A 2 11.86 10.35 12.18
N THR A 3 11.52 9.14 11.75
CA THR A 3 12.10 8.55 10.57
C THR A 3 11.02 8.46 9.49
N PHE A 4 11.43 8.17 8.27
CA PHE A 4 10.45 7.91 7.21
C PHE A 4 9.52 6.75 7.58
N GLY A 5 10.04 5.73 8.28
CA GLY A 5 9.22 4.61 8.75
C GLY A 5 8.15 5.04 9.73
N ASP A 6 8.50 5.92 10.69
CA ASP A 6 7.53 6.44 11.66
C ASP A 6 6.47 7.28 10.97
N ASN A 7 6.85 8.13 10.03
CA ASN A 7 5.92 8.94 9.25
C ASN A 7 4.98 8.07 8.41
N LEU A 8 5.51 6.99 7.85
CA LEU A 8 4.71 6.05 7.07
C LEU A 8 3.66 5.37 7.95
N VAL A 9 4.05 4.89 9.13
CA VAL A 9 3.11 4.26 10.07
C VAL A 9 2.02 5.24 10.48
N GLN A 10 2.38 6.48 10.75
CA GLN A 10 1.41 7.53 11.08
C GLN A 10 0.43 7.74 9.95
N SER A 11 0.91 7.83 8.71
CA SER A 11 0.06 8.02 7.54
C SER A 11 -0.91 6.86 7.34
N LEU A 12 -0.44 5.62 7.56
CA LEU A 12 -1.29 4.45 7.46
C LEU A 12 -2.38 4.44 8.52
N ARG A 13 -2.05 4.82 9.76
CA ARG A 13 -3.03 4.91 10.84
C ARG A 13 -4.11 5.94 10.53
N GLU A 14 -3.73 7.09 10.01
CA GLU A 14 -4.67 8.12 9.61
C GLU A 14 -5.59 7.64 8.50
N ALA A 15 -5.05 6.97 7.49
CA ALA A 15 -5.83 6.42 6.40
C ALA A 15 -6.83 5.38 6.91
N LEU A 16 -6.41 4.50 7.83
CA LEU A 16 -7.29 3.50 8.41
C LEU A 16 -8.41 4.12 9.25
N ALA A 17 -8.09 5.16 10.02
CA ALA A 17 -9.09 5.88 10.80
C ALA A 17 -10.19 6.46 9.90
N HIS A 18 -9.80 7.10 8.81
CA HIS A 18 -10.76 7.63 7.84
C HIS A 18 -11.58 6.51 7.18
N ALA A 19 -10.95 5.41 6.84
CA ALA A 19 -11.63 4.28 6.23
C ALA A 19 -12.68 3.65 7.16
N LYS A 20 -12.51 3.83 8.47
CA LYS A 20 -13.48 3.37 9.49
C LYS A 20 -14.60 4.38 9.74
N GLY A 21 -14.63 5.49 9.02
CA GLY A 21 -15.69 6.47 9.14
C GLY A 21 -15.54 7.46 10.30
N GLU A 22 -14.33 7.67 10.78
CA GLU A 22 -14.04 8.58 11.90
C GLU A 22 -13.95 10.04 11.46
N GLY A 23 -14.53 10.39 10.36
CA GLY A 23 -14.52 11.74 9.85
C GLY A 23 -15.07 11.80 8.45
N PRO A 24 -14.97 12.94 7.76
CA PRO A 24 -15.32 12.99 6.35
C PRO A 24 -14.51 11.94 5.61
N ALA A 25 -15.17 11.08 4.88
CA ALA A 25 -14.50 10.01 4.17
C ALA A 25 -13.52 10.60 3.16
N ILE A 26 -12.24 10.27 3.32
CA ILE A 26 -11.27 10.49 2.26
C ILE A 26 -11.49 9.36 1.27
N VAL A 27 -11.97 9.70 0.10
CA VAL A 27 -12.16 8.72 -0.96
C VAL A 27 -10.83 8.57 -1.69
N HIS A 28 -10.17 7.42 -1.51
CA HIS A 28 -9.03 7.07 -2.34
C HIS A 28 -9.56 6.48 -3.64
N PRO A 29 -9.08 6.95 -4.80
CA PRO A 29 -9.47 6.32 -6.05
C PRO A 29 -9.04 4.87 -6.04
N ASP A 30 -9.83 4.02 -6.68
CA ASP A 30 -9.47 2.61 -6.85
C ASP A 30 -8.13 2.51 -7.56
N VAL A 31 -7.28 1.65 -7.06
CA VAL A 31 -5.96 1.43 -7.65
C VAL A 31 -5.75 -0.06 -7.88
N SER A 32 -5.02 -0.37 -8.95
CA SER A 32 -4.63 -1.73 -9.26
C SER A 32 -3.28 -2.03 -8.62
N PRO A 33 -3.14 -3.13 -7.86
CA PRO A 33 -1.85 -3.52 -7.32
C PRO A 33 -0.77 -3.66 -8.40
N ARG A 34 -1.15 -4.23 -9.54
CA ARG A 34 -0.24 -4.41 -10.66
C ARG A 34 0.25 -3.08 -11.22
N GLU A 35 -0.66 -2.14 -11.43
CA GLU A 35 -0.30 -0.82 -11.97
C GLU A 35 0.64 -0.07 -11.03
N VAL A 36 0.38 -0.13 -9.73
CA VAL A 36 1.26 0.50 -8.74
C VAL A 36 2.64 -0.15 -8.77
N ARG A 37 2.69 -1.48 -8.78
CA ARG A 37 3.94 -2.21 -8.83
C ARG A 37 4.76 -1.88 -10.07
N GLU A 38 4.11 -1.84 -11.23
CA GLU A 38 4.78 -1.52 -12.48
C GLU A 38 5.28 -0.07 -12.51
N ALA A 39 4.51 0.85 -11.93
CA ALA A 39 4.89 2.27 -11.88
C ALA A 39 6.17 2.52 -11.09
N ILE A 40 6.47 1.68 -10.12
CA ILE A 40 7.69 1.80 -9.30
C ILE A 40 8.74 0.75 -9.66
N ASN A 41 8.54 0.05 -10.76
CA ASN A 41 9.50 -0.92 -11.33
C ASN A 41 9.88 -2.05 -10.36
N LEU A 42 8.91 -2.56 -9.60
CA LEU A 42 9.13 -3.69 -8.71
C LEU A 42 8.64 -4.98 -9.34
N THR A 43 9.33 -6.07 -9.02
CA THR A 43 8.85 -7.42 -9.35
C THR A 43 7.78 -7.84 -8.36
N GLN A 44 7.03 -8.89 -8.68
CA GLN A 44 6.05 -9.45 -7.75
C GLN A 44 6.73 -9.92 -6.44
N ALA A 45 7.91 -10.52 -6.55
CA ALA A 45 8.66 -10.97 -5.38
C ALA A 45 9.09 -9.80 -4.48
N GLN A 46 9.40 -8.65 -5.08
CA GLN A 46 9.76 -7.45 -4.33
C GLN A 46 8.54 -6.78 -3.70
N MET A 47 7.41 -6.81 -4.39
CA MET A 47 6.19 -6.16 -3.91
C MET A 47 5.52 -6.94 -2.78
N ALA A 48 5.53 -8.27 -2.84
CA ALA A 48 4.82 -9.10 -1.88
C ALA A 48 5.11 -8.76 -0.41
N PRO A 49 6.37 -8.65 0.03
CA PRO A 49 6.64 -8.30 1.43
C PRO A 49 6.20 -6.90 1.80
N LEU A 50 6.11 -5.98 0.86
CA LEU A 50 5.64 -4.62 1.13
C LEU A 50 4.16 -4.57 1.49
N VAL A 51 3.38 -5.53 1.02
CA VAL A 51 1.97 -5.64 1.37
C VAL A 51 1.70 -6.78 2.37
N GLY A 52 2.76 -7.35 2.93
CA GLY A 52 2.63 -8.38 3.96
C GLY A 52 2.16 -9.72 3.45
N MET A 53 2.44 -10.05 2.21
CA MET A 53 1.99 -11.30 1.57
C MET A 53 3.16 -12.18 1.16
N SER A 54 2.91 -13.48 1.06
CA SER A 54 3.81 -14.39 0.36
C SER A 54 3.75 -14.09 -1.14
N LEU A 55 4.78 -14.51 -1.87
CA LEU A 55 4.79 -14.33 -3.32
C LEU A 55 3.57 -15.01 -3.97
N SER A 56 3.25 -16.23 -3.54
CA SER A 56 2.10 -16.97 -4.07
C SER A 56 0.79 -16.23 -3.77
N GLY A 57 0.61 -15.76 -2.55
CA GLY A 57 -0.56 -14.97 -2.17
C GLY A 57 -0.67 -13.67 -2.95
N TYR A 58 0.46 -13.00 -3.12
CA TYR A 58 0.49 -11.75 -3.86
C TYR A 58 0.08 -11.96 -5.34
N ARG A 59 0.61 -13.01 -5.97
CA ARG A 59 0.25 -13.34 -7.37
C ARG A 59 -1.24 -13.58 -7.53
N LYS A 60 -1.83 -14.32 -6.61
CA LYS A 60 -3.27 -14.58 -6.63
C LYS A 60 -4.07 -13.30 -6.43
N TRP A 61 -3.62 -12.46 -5.51
CA TRP A 61 -4.27 -11.18 -5.25
C TRP A 61 -4.23 -10.27 -6.49
N GLU A 62 -3.07 -10.16 -7.12
CA GLU A 62 -2.91 -9.34 -8.32
C GLU A 62 -3.78 -9.83 -9.48
N GLN A 63 -3.93 -11.15 -9.64
CA GLN A 63 -4.79 -11.74 -10.66
C GLN A 63 -6.26 -11.51 -10.38
N GLY A 64 -6.68 -11.60 -9.13
CA GLY A 64 -8.07 -11.45 -8.73
C GLY A 64 -8.52 -10.01 -8.53
N ALA A 65 -7.62 -9.14 -8.14
CA ALA A 65 -7.93 -7.76 -7.80
C ALA A 65 -7.49 -6.82 -8.93
N ARG A 66 -8.42 -6.48 -9.81
CA ARG A 66 -8.15 -5.49 -10.87
C ARG A 66 -8.00 -4.11 -10.29
N SER A 67 -8.78 -3.80 -9.27
CA SER A 67 -8.64 -2.58 -8.50
C SER A 67 -9.06 -2.84 -7.07
N VAL A 68 -8.50 -2.08 -6.15
CA VAL A 68 -8.83 -2.19 -4.74
C VAL A 68 -9.16 -0.82 -4.18
N SER A 69 -9.96 -0.79 -3.12
CA SER A 69 -10.40 0.44 -2.47
C SER A 69 -10.14 0.35 -0.96
N GLY A 70 -10.47 1.41 -0.26
CA GLY A 70 -10.33 1.46 1.20
C GLY A 70 -8.88 1.35 1.66
N PRO A 71 -8.62 0.63 2.78
CA PRO A 71 -7.27 0.54 3.35
C PRO A 71 -6.22 -0.01 2.39
N ALA A 72 -6.59 -0.97 1.54
CA ALA A 72 -5.66 -1.51 0.55
C ALA A 72 -5.26 -0.46 -0.48
N ALA A 73 -6.20 0.37 -0.93
CA ALA A 73 -5.91 1.46 -1.84
C ALA A 73 -4.98 2.49 -1.18
N ALA A 74 -5.24 2.82 0.08
CA ALA A 74 -4.38 3.75 0.84
C ALA A 74 -2.95 3.22 0.93
N LEU A 75 -2.78 1.94 1.25
CA LEU A 75 -1.46 1.31 1.32
C LEU A 75 -0.75 1.37 -0.02
N LEU A 76 -1.43 1.04 -1.10
CA LEU A 76 -0.84 1.08 -2.43
C LEU A 76 -0.44 2.50 -2.84
N GLN A 77 -1.21 3.51 -2.47
CA GLN A 77 -0.85 4.91 -2.72
C GLN A 77 0.43 5.31 -1.97
N VAL A 78 0.56 4.88 -0.71
CA VAL A 78 1.76 5.15 0.07
C VAL A 78 2.97 4.47 -0.56
N ILE A 79 2.83 3.22 -0.97
CA ILE A 79 3.90 2.48 -1.63
C ILE A 79 4.33 3.17 -2.92
N ARG A 80 3.36 3.65 -3.69
CA ARG A 80 3.64 4.33 -4.96
C ARG A 80 4.41 5.64 -4.76
N LYS A 81 4.02 6.41 -3.75
CA LYS A 81 4.59 7.73 -3.50
C LYS A 81 5.90 7.69 -2.76
N GLU A 82 6.06 6.73 -1.86
CA GLU A 82 7.21 6.63 -0.96
C GLU A 82 7.79 5.22 -0.93
N PRO A 83 8.21 4.68 -2.09
CA PRO A 83 8.66 3.28 -2.15
C PRO A 83 9.89 3.02 -1.28
N ASP A 84 10.83 3.95 -1.22
CA ASP A 84 12.04 3.77 -0.41
C ASP A 84 11.74 3.79 1.08
N ALA A 85 10.84 4.67 1.51
CA ALA A 85 10.41 4.73 2.90
C ALA A 85 9.68 3.45 3.32
N VAL A 86 8.85 2.91 2.44
CA VAL A 86 8.14 1.66 2.69
C VAL A 86 9.13 0.51 2.85
N ARG A 87 10.13 0.42 1.99
CA ARG A 87 11.17 -0.60 2.09
C ARG A 87 11.90 -0.51 3.42
N ARG A 88 12.29 0.69 3.82
CA ARG A 88 12.97 0.89 5.10
C ARG A 88 12.11 0.53 6.30
N ALA A 89 10.80 0.76 6.20
CA ALA A 89 9.88 0.48 7.29
C ALA A 89 9.54 -1.00 7.43
N LEU A 90 9.47 -1.73 6.32
CA LEU A 90 8.89 -3.08 6.29
C LEU A 90 9.88 -4.20 5.96
N LEU A 91 11.09 -3.85 5.55
CA LEU A 91 12.10 -4.87 5.19
C LEU A 91 13.35 -4.83 6.09
#